data_696669941b1f46ec0389db1316b27a2d
#
_entry.id   696669941b1f46ec0389db1316b27a2d
#
_cell.length_a   1.000
_cell.length_b   1.000
_cell.length_c   1.000
_cell.angle_alpha   90.00
_cell.angle_beta   90.00
_cell.angle_gamma   90.00
#
_symmetry.space_group_name_H-M   'P 1'
#
loop_
_entity.id
_entity.type
_entity.pdbx_description
1 polymer ?
#
loop_
_entity_poly.entity_id
_entity_poly.type
_entity_poly.pdbx_seq_one_letter_code
_entity_poly.pdbx_strand_id
1 'polypeptide(L)' 'MVGKSWSYANDRRVIELAKASKSLEEAARIMKRKPERIRKVAMRLGVSFKPEPKKK' A
#
# COMPACT_ATOMS: atom_id res chain seq x y z
N MET A 1 -17.65 -14.48 1.68
CA MET A 1 -17.24 -14.16 1.51
C MET A 1 -16.77 -13.10 1.59
N VAL A 2 -16.33 -12.72 1.69
CA VAL A 2 -15.94 -11.85 1.92
C VAL A 2 -14.93 -11.34 1.41
N GLY A 3 -14.46 -11.38 0.74
CA GLY A 3 -13.38 -11.02 0.13
C GLY A 3 -12.97 -9.61 0.24
N LYS A 4 -13.73 -8.79 0.60
CA LYS A 4 -13.42 -7.54 0.70
C LYS A 4 -12.82 -7.18 1.94
N SER A 5 -12.69 -7.94 2.90
CA SER A 5 -12.17 -7.64 4.14
C SER A 5 -10.71 -7.37 4.06
N TRP A 6 -10.21 -6.42 4.78
CA TRP A 6 -8.81 -6.11 4.81
C TRP A 6 -8.18 -6.93 5.90
N SER A 7 -7.41 -7.91 5.55
CA SER A 7 -6.89 -8.82 6.54
C SER A 7 -5.51 -8.42 7.03
N TYR A 8 -5.07 -9.11 8.03
CA TYR A 8 -3.77 -8.88 8.62
C TYR A 8 -2.68 -9.12 7.58
N ALA A 9 -2.88 -10.09 6.73
CA ALA A 9 -1.92 -10.39 5.69
C ALA A 9 -1.73 -9.18 4.77
N ASN A 10 -2.77 -8.44 4.54
CA ASN A 10 -2.68 -7.26 3.70
C ASN A 10 -1.84 -6.19 4.39
N ASP A 11 -1.96 -6.07 5.68
CA ASP A 11 -1.17 -5.11 6.42
C ASP A 11 0.30 -5.44 6.28
N ARG A 12 0.62 -6.70 6.42
CA ARG A 12 2.00 -7.11 6.31
C ARG A 12 2.53 -6.83 4.92
N ARG A 13 1.68 -7.04 3.92
CA ARG A 13 2.09 -6.81 2.57
C ARG A 13 2.39 -5.34 2.35
N VAL A 14 1.60 -4.46 2.92
CA VAL A 14 1.81 -3.05 2.79
C VAL A 14 3.17 -2.68 3.39
N ILE A 15 3.47 -3.23 4.54
CA ILE A 15 4.74 -2.96 5.18
C ILE A 15 5.89 -3.44 4.33
N GLU A 16 5.75 -4.63 3.78
CA GLU A 16 6.79 -5.18 2.96
C GLU A 16 7.03 -4.34 1.72
N LEU A 17 5.97 -3.89 1.09
CA LEU A 17 6.11 -3.10 -0.11
C LEU A 17 6.75 -1.76 0.21
N ALA A 18 6.43 -1.19 1.35
CA ALA A 18 7.02 0.06 1.75
C ALA A 18 8.51 -0.12 2.00
N LYS A 19 8.88 -1.22 2.62
CA LYS A 19 10.27 -1.48 2.89
C LYS A 19 11.04 -1.76 1.63
N ALA A 20 10.37 -2.28 0.63
CA ALA A 20 11.03 -2.58 -0.63
C ALA A 20 11.16 -1.35 -1.51
N SER A 21 10.86 -0.19 -0.98
CA SER A 21 10.97 1.04 -1.71
C SER A 21 10.03 1.14 -2.89
N LYS A 22 8.90 0.52 -2.82
CA LYS A 22 7.93 0.62 -3.89
C LYS A 22 7.16 1.90 -3.72
N SER A 23 6.63 2.42 -4.80
CA SER A 23 5.83 3.63 -4.71
C SER A 23 4.42 3.27 -4.31
N LEU A 24 3.67 4.26 -3.91
CA LEU A 24 2.30 4.03 -3.50
C LEU A 24 1.49 3.44 -4.66
N GLU A 25 1.66 3.96 -5.82
CA GLU A 25 0.94 3.46 -6.96
C GLU A 25 1.30 2.05 -7.28
N GLU A 26 2.55 1.73 -7.18
CA GLU A 26 2.99 0.39 -7.45
C GLU A 26 2.40 -0.57 -6.44
N ALA A 27 2.39 -0.19 -5.18
CA ALA A 27 1.81 -1.03 -4.16
C ALA A 27 0.31 -1.23 -4.41
N ALA A 28 -0.37 -0.18 -4.80
CA ALA A 28 -1.79 -0.29 -5.07
C ALA A 28 -2.04 -1.27 -6.21
N ARG A 29 -1.22 -1.22 -7.22
CA ARG A 29 -1.38 -2.09 -8.34
C ARG A 29 -1.11 -3.54 -7.95
N ILE A 30 -0.06 -3.76 -7.20
CA ILE A 30 0.26 -5.10 -6.77
C ILE A 30 -0.83 -5.68 -5.91
N MET A 31 -1.39 -4.88 -5.02
CA MET A 31 -2.41 -5.37 -4.13
C MET A 31 -3.80 -5.27 -4.71
N LYS A 32 -3.93 -4.69 -5.87
CA LYS A 32 -5.20 -4.50 -6.52
C LYS A 32 -6.15 -3.73 -5.65
N ARG A 33 -5.63 -2.67 -5.03
CA ARG A 33 -6.46 -1.79 -4.23
C ARG A 33 -6.19 -0.38 -4.66
N LYS A 34 -7.07 0.52 -4.28
CA LYS A 34 -6.88 1.90 -4.66
C LYS A 34 -5.74 2.50 -3.88
N PRO A 35 -4.98 3.39 -4.48
CA PRO A 35 -3.84 4.00 -3.80
C PRO A 35 -4.24 4.71 -2.52
N GLU A 36 -5.43 5.30 -2.52
CA GLU A 36 -5.91 5.96 -1.36
C GLU A 36 -6.01 5.04 -0.19
N ARG A 37 -6.50 3.85 -0.45
CA ARG A 37 -6.66 2.88 0.58
C ARG A 37 -5.31 2.47 1.14
N ILE A 38 -4.35 2.22 0.26
CA ILE A 38 -3.03 1.80 0.67
C ILE A 38 -2.38 2.90 1.50
N ARG A 39 -2.58 4.13 1.09
CA ARG A 39 -2.01 5.22 1.80
C ARG A 39 -2.56 5.32 3.22
N LYS A 40 -3.85 5.16 3.37
CA LYS A 40 -4.45 5.21 4.67
C LYS A 40 -3.93 4.12 5.57
N VAL A 41 -3.80 2.94 5.04
CA VAL A 41 -3.31 1.82 5.81
C VAL A 41 -1.86 2.06 6.20
N ALA A 42 -1.06 2.59 5.29
CA ALA A 42 0.33 2.84 5.58
C ALA A 42 0.45 3.86 6.70
N MET A 43 -0.37 4.87 6.69
CA MET A 43 -0.32 5.86 7.73
C MET A 43 -0.69 5.24 9.05
N ARG A 44 -1.67 4.36 9.06
CA ARG A 44 -2.08 3.72 10.26
C ARG A 44 -0.99 2.83 10.80
N LEU A 45 -0.26 2.16 9.93
CA LEU A 45 0.79 1.26 10.33
C LEU A 45 2.09 1.98 10.63
N GLY A 46 2.18 3.24 10.30
CA GLY A 46 3.40 3.98 10.56
C GLY A 46 4.48 3.78 9.53
N VAL A 47 4.14 3.37 8.34
CA VAL A 47 5.13 3.21 7.29
C VAL A 47 4.87 4.21 6.20
N SER A 48 5.84 4.52 5.38
CA SER A 48 5.63 5.42 4.30
C SER A 48 6.15 4.87 3.02
N PHE A 49 5.48 5.20 1.92
CA PHE A 49 5.91 4.74 0.62
C PHE A 49 6.75 5.83 -0.03
N LYS A 50 7.59 5.44 -0.95
CA LYS A 50 8.37 6.36 -1.65
C LYS A 50 7.52 7.28 -2.45
N PRO A 51 7.81 8.53 -2.58
CA PRO A 51 7.01 9.43 -3.35
C PRO A 51 7.11 9.09 -4.81
N GLU A 52 6.01 9.23 -5.52
CA GLU A 52 5.99 8.96 -6.89
C GLU A 52 6.78 9.97 -7.64
N PRO A 53 7.47 9.60 -8.61
CA PRO A 53 8.22 10.47 -9.43
C PRO A 53 7.24 11.27 -10.23
N LYS A 54 7.01 12.41 -10.04
CA LYS A 54 6.04 13.11 -10.72
C LYS A 54 6.40 13.42 -11.96
N LYS A 55 6.06 13.30 -12.81
CA LYS A 55 6.35 13.55 -14.02
C LYS A 55 5.85 14.67 -14.35
N LYS A 56 5.72 15.34 -14.43
CA LYS A 56 5.06 16.30 -14.79
C LYS A 56 5.16 16.78 -15.19
#